data_bad27fe1cbbacfa2f21cdffacc9b9150
#
_entry.id   bad27fe1cbbacfa2f21cdffacc9b9150
#
_cell.length_a   1.000
_cell.length_b   1.000
_cell.length_c   1.000
_cell.angle_alpha   90.00
_cell.angle_beta   90.00
_cell.angle_gamma   90.00
#
_symmetry.space_group_name_H-M   'P 1'
#
loop_
_entity.id
_entity.type
_entity.pdbx_description
1 polymer ?
#
loop_
_entity_poly.entity_id
_entity_poly.type
_entity_poly.pdbx_seq_one_letter_code
_entity_poly.pdbx_strand_id
1 'polypeptide(L)'
;VGLMIDGVPSVGAIYDPARQELFRAAIGLGATCDRRPIRVSQTTELRNSLLVTGFAYDRHQTTDHNYAEFCYLTHLTQGVRRSGSASMDLAYVA
;
A
#
# COMPACT_ATOMS: atom_id res chain seq x y z
N VAL A 1 -9.68 -3.97 8.63
CA VAL A 1 -10.82 -3.34 9.31
C VAL A 1 -10.51 -1.87 9.53
N GLY A 2 -11.49 -0.99 9.32
CA GLY A 2 -11.35 0.44 9.56
C GLY A 2 -12.59 1.03 10.24
N LEU A 3 -12.38 2.06 11.04
CA LEU A 3 -13.43 2.85 11.66
C LEU A 3 -13.34 4.28 11.14
N MET A 4 -14.46 4.78 10.65
CA MET A 4 -14.64 6.20 10.31
C MET A 4 -15.52 6.87 11.36
N ILE A 5 -15.13 8.07 11.78
CA ILE A 5 -15.92 8.93 12.68
C ILE A 5 -16.15 10.24 11.92
N ASP A 6 -17.40 10.61 11.75
CA ASP A 6 -17.81 11.83 11.01
C ASP A 6 -17.17 11.96 9.61
N GLY A 7 -17.09 10.84 8.89
CA GLY A 7 -16.49 10.79 7.56
C GLY A 7 -14.93 10.78 7.54
N VAL A 8 -14.29 10.77 8.70
CA VAL A 8 -12.81 10.76 8.83
C VAL A 8 -12.32 9.38 9.23
N PRO A 9 -11.40 8.73 8.46
CA PRO A 9 -10.75 7.49 8.87
C PRO A 9 -10.00 7.69 10.18
N SER A 10 -10.45 7.05 11.26
CA SER A 10 -9.98 7.32 12.62
C SER A 10 -9.13 6.21 13.21
N VAL A 11 -9.46 4.96 12.90
CA VAL A 11 -8.70 3.78 13.36
C VAL A 11 -8.64 2.76 12.23
N GLY A 12 -7.50 2.09 12.09
CA GLY A 12 -7.32 0.99 11.13
C GLY A 12 -6.52 -0.16 11.70
N ALA A 13 -6.84 -1.38 11.26
CA ALA A 13 -6.06 -2.57 11.54
C ALA A 13 -6.06 -3.50 10.33
N ILE A 14 -4.88 -4.04 10.01
CA ILE A 14 -4.65 -5.04 8.97
C ILE A 14 -3.83 -6.16 9.60
N TYR A 15 -4.25 -7.41 9.41
CA TYR A 15 -3.52 -8.57 9.90
C TYR A 15 -3.14 -9.48 8.74
N ASP A 16 -1.85 -9.82 8.65
CA ASP A 16 -1.32 -10.87 7.78
C ASP A 16 -1.16 -12.17 8.58
N PRO A 17 -2.03 -13.17 8.38
CA PRO A 17 -1.93 -14.42 9.12
C PRO A 17 -0.74 -15.28 8.71
N ALA A 18 -0.23 -15.13 7.48
CA ALA A 18 0.90 -15.91 7.00
C ALA A 18 2.22 -15.47 7.63
N ARG A 19 2.39 -14.17 7.86
CA ARG A 19 3.56 -13.59 8.52
C ARG A 19 3.34 -13.32 10.00
N GLN A 20 2.08 -13.41 10.45
CA GLN A 20 1.64 -13.08 11.81
C GLN A 20 1.92 -11.61 12.18
N GLU A 21 1.81 -10.72 11.19
CA GLU A 21 2.05 -9.28 11.35
C GLU A 21 0.73 -8.53 11.55
N LEU A 22 0.67 -7.69 12.58
CA LEU A 22 -0.48 -6.85 12.87
C LEU A 22 -0.13 -5.36 12.70
N PHE A 23 -0.63 -4.77 11.63
CA PHE A 23 -0.55 -3.33 11.38
C PHE A 23 -1.74 -2.62 12.05
N ARG A 24 -1.47 -1.53 12.76
CA ARG A 24 -2.48 -0.70 13.42
C ARG A 24 -2.13 0.77 13.33
N ALA A 25 -3.14 1.59 13.13
CA ALA A 25 -3.01 3.04 13.16
C ALA A 25 -4.24 3.70 13.80
N ALA A 26 -4.05 4.83 14.43
CA ALA A 26 -5.12 5.70 14.88
C ALA A 26 -4.69 7.17 14.77
N ILE A 27 -5.67 8.06 14.55
CA ILE A 27 -5.42 9.51 14.47
C ILE A 27 -4.71 9.97 15.76
N GLY A 28 -3.63 10.72 15.58
CA GLY A 28 -2.84 11.27 16.68
C GLY A 28 -1.93 10.28 17.40
N LEU A 29 -2.05 8.97 17.12
CA LEU A 29 -1.23 7.93 17.76
C LEU A 29 -0.18 7.32 16.84
N GLY A 30 -0.22 7.66 15.53
CA GLY A 30 0.67 7.10 14.52
C GLY A 30 0.31 5.68 14.13
N ALA A 31 1.28 4.98 13.52
CA ALA A 31 1.13 3.61 13.03
C ALA A 31 2.17 2.67 13.63
N THR A 32 1.79 1.40 13.78
CA THR A 32 2.67 0.34 14.31
C THR A 32 2.49 -0.97 13.54
N CYS A 33 3.58 -1.75 13.41
CA CYS A 33 3.55 -3.17 13.07
C CYS A 33 4.06 -3.96 14.29
N ASP A 34 3.26 -4.88 14.82
CA ASP A 34 3.57 -5.67 16.02
C ASP A 34 4.06 -4.80 17.20
N ARG A 35 3.37 -3.68 17.43
CA ARG A 35 3.71 -2.67 18.47
C ARG A 35 4.98 -1.86 18.19
N ARG A 36 5.72 -2.12 17.12
CA ARG A 36 6.86 -1.31 16.71
C ARG A 36 6.37 -0.15 15.84
N PRO A 37 6.75 1.10 16.12
CA PRO A 37 6.39 2.23 15.28
C PRO A 37 6.90 2.03 13.84
N ILE A 38 6.06 2.36 12.87
CA ILE A 38 6.41 2.34 11.46
C ILE A 38 6.25 3.73 10.87
N ARG A 39 7.01 4.02 9.82
CA ARG A 39 6.97 5.28 9.06
C ARG A 39 7.35 5.02 7.62
N VAL A 40 6.80 5.81 6.70
CA VAL A 40 7.20 5.81 5.31
C VAL A 40 8.71 6.02 5.15
N SER A 41 9.28 5.50 4.07
CA SER A 41 10.70 5.64 3.76
C SER A 41 11.08 7.12 3.50
N GLN A 42 12.36 7.42 3.56
CA GLN A 42 12.93 8.73 3.20
C GLN A 42 13.29 8.83 1.71
N THR A 43 12.84 7.88 0.90
CA THR A 43 13.13 7.85 -0.54
C THR A 43 12.39 8.97 -1.25
N THR A 44 13.12 9.87 -1.88
CA THR A 44 12.57 11.06 -2.58
C THR A 44 12.64 10.95 -4.10
N GLU A 45 13.41 9.99 -4.63
CA GLU A 45 13.60 9.83 -6.06
C GLU A 45 13.02 8.52 -6.56
N LEU A 46 12.27 8.58 -7.67
CA LEU A 46 11.65 7.39 -8.29
C LEU A 46 12.65 6.28 -8.61
N ARG A 47 13.82 6.61 -9.13
CA ARG A 47 14.86 5.61 -9.46
C ARG A 47 15.33 4.77 -8.27
N ASN A 48 15.13 5.28 -7.05
CA ASN A 48 15.48 4.62 -5.79
C ASN A 48 14.26 3.95 -5.12
N SER A 49 13.10 4.00 -5.76
CA SER A 49 11.85 3.49 -5.24
C SER A 49 11.54 2.09 -5.77
N LEU A 50 11.00 1.26 -4.91
CA LEU A 50 10.32 0.03 -5.28
C LEU A 50 8.82 0.30 -5.21
N LEU A 51 8.12 0.10 -6.32
CA LEU A 51 6.69 0.34 -6.40
C LEU A 51 5.89 -0.95 -6.22
N VAL A 52 4.64 -0.78 -5.81
CA VAL A 52 3.65 -1.86 -5.78
C VAL A 52 2.38 -1.40 -6.49
N THR A 53 1.72 -2.31 -7.20
CA THR A 53 0.48 -2.02 -7.93
C THR A 53 -0.45 -3.21 -7.95
N GLY A 54 -1.71 -2.96 -8.34
CA GLY A 54 -2.70 -3.94 -8.72
C GLY A 54 -3.32 -3.56 -10.06
N PHE A 55 -4.01 -4.51 -10.69
CA PHE A 55 -4.79 -4.26 -11.89
C PHE A 55 -6.27 -4.51 -11.61
N ALA A 56 -7.15 -3.74 -12.26
CA ALA A 56 -8.58 -3.91 -12.15
C ALA A 56 -9.01 -5.32 -12.58
N TYR A 57 -10.01 -5.88 -11.91
CA TYR A 57 -10.52 -7.22 -12.22
C TYR A 57 -11.20 -7.27 -13.60
N ASP A 58 -11.80 -6.15 -14.03
CA ASP A 58 -12.47 -5.96 -15.32
C ASP A 58 -11.54 -5.47 -16.45
N ARG A 59 -10.22 -5.48 -16.24
CA ARG A 59 -9.19 -5.03 -17.21
C ARG A 59 -9.31 -5.63 -18.60
N HIS A 60 -10.04 -6.74 -18.76
CA HIS A 60 -10.31 -7.38 -20.05
C HIS A 60 -11.51 -6.77 -20.77
N GLN A 61 -12.31 -5.95 -20.08
CA GLN A 61 -13.57 -5.38 -20.58
C GLN A 61 -13.50 -3.87 -20.75
N THR A 62 -12.46 -3.24 -20.20
CA THR A 62 -12.28 -1.79 -20.23
C THR A 62 -10.89 -1.41 -20.76
N THR A 63 -10.80 -0.23 -21.35
CA THR A 63 -9.52 0.42 -21.70
C THR A 63 -8.99 1.30 -20.54
N ASP A 64 -9.80 1.52 -19.51
CA ASP A 64 -9.40 2.22 -18.30
C ASP A 64 -8.67 1.24 -17.37
N HIS A 65 -7.42 1.01 -17.69
CA HIS A 65 -6.49 0.15 -16.94
C HIS A 65 -5.12 0.81 -16.85
N ASN A 66 -4.35 0.49 -15.85
CA ASN A 66 -3.06 1.12 -15.56
C ASN A 66 -1.84 0.42 -16.20
N TYR A 67 -1.98 -0.19 -17.37
CA TYR A 67 -0.87 -0.89 -18.04
C TYR A 67 0.18 0.07 -18.59
N ALA A 68 -0.24 1.21 -19.12
CA ALA A 68 0.68 2.22 -19.64
C ALA A 68 1.53 2.82 -18.50
N GLU A 69 0.89 3.18 -17.40
CA GLU A 69 1.54 3.68 -16.18
C GLU A 69 2.48 2.64 -15.59
N PHE A 70 2.06 1.37 -15.53
CA PHE A 70 2.89 0.26 -15.08
C PHE A 70 4.17 0.14 -15.92
N CYS A 71 4.04 0.12 -17.26
CA CYS A 71 5.19 0.05 -18.16
C CYS A 71 6.12 1.26 -17.96
N TYR A 72 5.55 2.47 -17.97
CA TYR A 72 6.32 3.70 -17.81
C TYR A 72 7.08 3.74 -16.48
N LEU A 73 6.41 3.47 -15.36
CA LEU A 73 7.00 3.52 -14.03
C LEU A 73 8.04 2.41 -13.80
N THR A 74 7.91 1.26 -14.47
CA THR A 74 8.91 0.19 -14.41
C THR A 74 10.28 0.66 -14.91
N HIS A 75 10.33 1.55 -15.90
CA HIS A 75 11.59 2.11 -16.40
C HIS A 75 12.22 3.16 -15.48
N LEU A 76 11.40 3.84 -14.67
CA LEU A 76 11.84 4.94 -13.83
C LEU A 76 12.22 4.54 -12.40
N THR A 77 11.97 3.30 -12.02
CA THR A 77 12.09 2.81 -10.65
C THR A 77 13.01 1.59 -10.57
N GLN A 78 13.29 1.10 -9.36
CA GLN A 78 13.99 -0.17 -9.16
C GLN A 78 13.16 -1.39 -9.61
N GLY A 79 11.88 -1.21 -9.82
CA GLY A 79 10.94 -2.20 -10.27
C GLY A 79 9.57 -2.05 -9.62
N VAL A 80 8.63 -2.86 -10.12
CA VAL A 80 7.25 -2.88 -9.63
C VAL A 80 6.91 -4.28 -9.14
N ARG A 81 6.24 -4.35 -8.00
CA ARG A 81 5.74 -5.59 -7.40
C ARG A 81 4.23 -5.63 -7.50
N ARG A 82 3.69 -6.85 -7.43
CA ARG A 82 2.26 -7.10 -7.42
C ARG A 82 1.97 -8.21 -6.41
N SER A 83 1.65 -7.83 -5.17
CA SER A 83 1.45 -8.79 -4.07
C SER A 83 0.08 -9.47 -4.11
N GLY A 84 -0.92 -8.80 -4.69
CA GLY A 84 -2.30 -9.30 -4.79
C GLY A 84 -3.22 -8.83 -3.67
N SER A 85 -2.73 -8.00 -2.74
CA SER A 85 -3.53 -7.43 -1.65
C SER A 85 -3.23 -5.95 -1.47
N ALA A 86 -4.12 -5.09 -1.95
CA ALA A 86 -3.96 -3.64 -1.84
C ALA A 86 -3.83 -3.15 -0.39
N SER A 87 -4.53 -3.79 0.56
CA SER A 87 -4.40 -3.42 1.98
C SER A 87 -3.02 -3.71 2.54
N MET A 88 -2.42 -4.86 2.16
CA MET A 88 -1.06 -5.20 2.55
C MET A 88 -0.03 -4.30 1.84
N ASP A 89 -0.25 -4.01 0.56
CA ASP A 89 0.62 -3.11 -0.21
C ASP A 89 0.71 -1.74 0.47
N LEU A 90 -0.44 -1.17 0.87
CA LEU A 90 -0.50 0.10 1.60
C LEU A 90 0.13 0.01 2.99
N ALA A 91 -0.06 -1.09 3.70
CA ALA A 91 0.54 -1.30 5.01
C ALA A 91 2.07 -1.36 4.96
N TYR A 92 2.64 -1.97 3.90
CA TYR A 92 4.09 -2.04 3.71
C TYR A 92 4.72 -0.74 3.19
N VAL A 93 3.93 0.23 2.74
CA VAL A 93 4.42 1.59 2.42
C VAL A 93 4.52 2.46 3.68
N ALA A 94 3.75 2.14 4.70
CA ALA A 94 3.62 2.96 5.92
C ALA A 94 4.83 2.90 6.89
#